data_35008217dab4655fa469ec9317a78319
#
_entry.id   35008217dab4655fa469ec9317a78319
#
_cell.length_a   1.000
_cell.length_b   1.000
_cell.length_c   1.000
_cell.angle_alpha   90.00
_cell.angle_beta   90.00
_cell.angle_gamma   90.00
#
_symmetry.space_group_name_H-M   'P 1'
#
loop_
_entity.id
_entity.type
_entity.pdbx_description
1 polymer ?
#
loop_
_entity_poly.entity_id
_entity_poly.type
_entity_poly.pdbx_seq_one_letter_code
_entity_poly.pdbx_strand_id
1 'polypeptide(L)'
;GVLVVFLAVTGFLAGEVVRRRGAGRLLSTWGALLGVTLVLALPQLFTWTFQQAGEGGFVRGHLGWVIGEDSYLLFYLKNLGLVWVLALGGALLARGKDFARYAPALALWLLAELVEFQPNDYDNNKLLYPAFAFLCCAAAQCVWRAGALIRSRPVRAGTAAGLLAVTTVSSLLTMGREAVASYELFGTGAVELARWVEE
;
A
#
# COMPACT_ATOMS: atom_id res chain seq x y z
N GLY A 1 -2.90 11.78 -0.42
CA GLY A 1 -2.63 10.34 -0.53
C GLY A 1 -3.79 9.49 -0.05
N VAL A 2 -4.13 9.54 1.23
CA VAL A 2 -5.20 8.70 1.83
C VAL A 2 -6.55 8.88 1.13
N LEU A 3 -6.90 10.10 0.75
CA LEU A 3 -8.15 10.39 0.04
C LEU A 3 -8.22 9.68 -1.32
N VAL A 4 -7.13 9.70 -2.09
CA VAL A 4 -7.07 9.06 -3.42
C VAL A 4 -7.21 7.55 -3.28
N VAL A 5 -6.51 6.95 -2.31
CA VAL A 5 -6.64 5.52 -1.97
C VAL A 5 -8.08 5.19 -1.58
N PHE A 6 -8.66 5.99 -0.70
CA PHE A 6 -10.04 5.82 -0.26
C PHE A 6 -11.02 5.91 -1.44
N LEU A 7 -10.89 6.90 -2.30
CA LEU A 7 -11.74 7.07 -3.49
C LEU A 7 -11.58 5.91 -4.47
N ALA A 8 -10.35 5.45 -4.73
CA ALA A 8 -10.10 4.34 -5.64
C ALA A 8 -10.69 3.04 -5.11
N VAL A 9 -10.44 2.69 -3.85
CA VAL A 9 -10.98 1.48 -3.21
C VAL A 9 -12.50 1.57 -3.12
N THR A 10 -13.03 2.72 -2.71
CA THR A 10 -14.48 2.92 -2.59
C THR A 10 -15.16 2.85 -3.94
N GLY A 11 -14.59 3.48 -4.97
CA GLY A 11 -15.11 3.42 -6.35
C GLY A 11 -15.15 2.00 -6.89
N PHE A 12 -14.11 1.22 -6.63
CA PHE A 12 -14.08 -0.19 -7.03
C PHE A 12 -15.12 -1.03 -6.29
N LEU A 13 -15.17 -0.91 -4.97
CA LEU A 13 -16.17 -1.63 -4.17
C LEU A 13 -17.59 -1.24 -4.57
N ALA A 14 -17.81 0.05 -4.84
CA ALA A 14 -19.06 0.57 -5.37
C ALA A 14 -19.43 -0.09 -6.71
N GLY A 15 -18.50 -0.14 -7.66
CA GLY A 15 -18.70 -0.81 -8.95
C GLY A 15 -19.04 -2.29 -8.79
N GLU A 16 -18.37 -2.98 -7.87
CA GLU A 16 -18.65 -4.39 -7.59
C GLU A 16 -20.03 -4.61 -6.96
N VAL A 17 -20.46 -3.72 -6.07
CA VAL A 17 -21.80 -3.77 -5.46
C VAL A 17 -22.88 -3.50 -6.50
N VAL A 18 -22.71 -2.49 -7.36
CA VAL A 18 -23.64 -2.18 -8.46
C VAL A 18 -23.78 -3.38 -9.38
N ARG A 19 -22.67 -3.97 -9.75
CA ARG A 19 -22.65 -5.15 -10.64
C ARG A 19 -23.37 -6.35 -10.04
N ARG A 20 -23.29 -6.57 -8.73
CA ARG A 20 -23.86 -7.74 -8.06
C ARG A 20 -25.25 -7.53 -7.50
N ARG A 21 -25.56 -6.36 -7.00
CA ARG A 21 -26.75 -6.12 -6.16
C ARG A 21 -27.58 -4.91 -6.55
N GLY A 22 -27.17 -4.18 -7.59
CA GLY A 22 -27.88 -3.00 -8.07
C GLY A 22 -27.54 -1.70 -7.32
N ALA A 23 -27.81 -0.59 -7.98
CA ALA A 23 -27.48 0.76 -7.48
C ALA A 23 -28.20 1.16 -6.20
N GLY A 24 -29.44 0.70 -5.98
CA GLY A 24 -30.19 1.02 -4.76
C GLY A 24 -29.54 0.53 -3.49
N ARG A 25 -28.92 -0.65 -3.53
CA ARG A 25 -28.20 -1.19 -2.38
C ARG A 25 -26.84 -0.52 -2.15
N LEU A 26 -26.21 -0.03 -3.22
CA LEU A 26 -25.05 0.83 -3.09
C LEU A 26 -25.39 2.10 -2.31
N LEU A 27 -26.44 2.81 -2.71
CA LEU A 27 -26.87 4.05 -2.07
C LEU A 27 -27.24 3.83 -0.60
N SER A 28 -27.95 2.76 -0.25
CA SER A 28 -28.35 2.51 1.12
C SER A 28 -27.19 2.09 2.04
N THR A 29 -26.18 1.37 1.51
CA THR A 29 -25.06 0.85 2.33
C THR A 29 -23.87 1.77 2.33
N TRP A 30 -23.54 2.37 1.20
CA TRP A 30 -22.32 3.17 1.02
C TRP A 30 -22.59 4.67 1.00
N GLY A 31 -23.81 5.09 0.66
CA GLY A 31 -24.17 6.51 0.64
C GLY A 31 -24.08 7.16 2.02
N ALA A 32 -24.54 6.46 3.05
CA ALA A 32 -24.41 6.92 4.43
C ALA A 32 -22.93 7.01 4.86
N LEU A 33 -22.13 5.98 4.56
CA LEU A 33 -20.70 5.97 4.88
C LEU A 33 -19.98 7.12 4.17
N LEU A 34 -20.20 7.27 2.86
CA LEU A 34 -19.59 8.35 2.07
C LEU A 34 -20.07 9.73 2.56
N GLY A 35 -21.37 9.88 2.84
CA GLY A 35 -21.92 11.13 3.36
C GLY A 35 -21.28 11.55 4.68
N VAL A 36 -21.21 10.65 5.64
CA VAL A 36 -20.56 10.92 6.93
C VAL A 36 -19.07 11.21 6.74
N THR A 37 -18.38 10.42 5.94
CA THR A 37 -16.94 10.64 5.68
C THR A 37 -16.69 12.00 5.03
N LEU A 38 -17.49 12.39 4.04
CA LEU A 38 -17.36 13.69 3.39
C LEU A 38 -17.65 14.85 4.35
N VAL A 39 -18.73 14.76 5.14
CA VAL A 39 -19.06 15.80 6.12
C VAL A 39 -17.92 16.02 7.13
N LEU A 40 -17.28 14.94 7.58
CA LEU A 40 -16.16 15.02 8.52
C LEU A 40 -14.85 15.45 7.85
N ALA A 41 -14.60 15.03 6.60
CA ALA A 41 -13.34 15.31 5.91
C ALA A 41 -13.33 16.66 5.18
N LEU A 42 -14.48 17.14 4.67
CA LEU A 42 -14.54 18.38 3.89
C LEU A 42 -14.00 19.61 4.63
N PRO A 43 -14.32 19.86 5.91
CA PRO A 43 -13.74 20.99 6.63
C PRO A 43 -12.21 20.95 6.62
N GLN A 44 -11.62 19.80 6.94
CA GLN A 44 -10.17 19.62 6.97
C GLN A 44 -9.54 19.73 5.58
N LEU A 45 -10.22 19.21 4.55
CA LEU A 45 -9.75 19.32 3.17
C LEU A 45 -9.71 20.78 2.71
N PHE A 46 -10.78 21.55 2.97
CA PHE A 46 -10.86 22.95 2.53
C PHE A 46 -9.99 23.88 3.34
N THR A 47 -9.92 23.71 4.67
CA THR A 47 -9.16 24.63 5.53
C THR A 47 -7.67 24.34 5.59
N TRP A 48 -7.25 23.12 5.30
CA TRP A 48 -5.85 22.72 5.44
C TRP A 48 -5.25 22.17 4.14
N THR A 49 -5.83 21.09 3.61
CA THR A 49 -5.19 20.34 2.52
C THR A 49 -5.13 21.14 1.22
N PHE A 50 -6.21 21.82 0.86
CA PHE A 50 -6.24 22.62 -0.39
C PHE A 50 -5.41 23.90 -0.28
N GLN A 51 -5.34 24.53 0.89
CA GLN A 51 -4.48 25.70 1.08
C GLN A 51 -3.01 25.31 0.94
N GLN A 52 -2.58 24.23 1.57
CA GLN A 52 -1.20 23.74 1.42
C GLN A 52 -0.89 23.25 0.01
N ALA A 53 -1.84 22.59 -0.66
CA ALA A 53 -1.63 22.13 -2.04
C ALA A 53 -1.59 23.27 -3.05
N GLY A 54 -2.21 24.42 -2.76
CA GLY A 54 -2.20 25.61 -3.63
C GLY A 54 -0.85 26.32 -3.67
N GLU A 55 -0.02 26.15 -2.66
CA GLU A 55 1.27 26.86 -2.56
C GLU A 55 2.43 26.14 -3.27
N GLY A 56 2.28 24.93 -3.78
CA GLY A 56 3.45 24.17 -4.17
C GLY A 56 3.41 23.25 -5.37
N GLY A 57 2.39 23.14 -6.19
CA GLY A 57 2.44 22.34 -7.43
C GLY A 57 3.04 20.93 -7.25
N PHE A 58 2.71 20.22 -6.17
CA PHE A 58 3.37 18.96 -5.78
C PHE A 58 3.04 17.78 -6.69
N VAL A 59 1.95 17.88 -7.46
CA VAL A 59 1.53 16.78 -8.32
C VAL A 59 2.34 16.85 -9.60
N ARG A 60 3.21 15.89 -9.79
CA ARG A 60 4.03 15.76 -10.98
C ARG A 60 4.01 14.34 -11.53
N GLY A 61 4.15 14.20 -12.84
CA GLY A 61 4.38 12.90 -13.47
C GLY A 61 5.81 12.45 -13.18
N HIS A 62 5.98 11.18 -12.84
CA HIS A 62 7.28 10.53 -12.71
C HIS A 62 7.18 9.06 -13.13
N LEU A 63 8.28 8.38 -13.24
CA LEU A 63 8.32 6.94 -13.50
C LEU A 63 9.18 6.27 -12.46
N GLY A 64 8.55 5.35 -11.77
CA GLY A 64 9.19 4.61 -10.69
C GLY A 64 9.27 5.42 -9.40
N TRP A 65 9.19 4.74 -8.28
CA TRP A 65 9.46 5.33 -6.99
C TRP A 65 10.97 5.56 -6.84
N VAL A 66 11.48 6.03 -5.74
CA VAL A 66 12.90 6.38 -5.50
C VAL A 66 13.84 5.20 -5.79
N ILE A 67 14.08 4.92 -7.08
CA ILE A 67 14.82 3.74 -7.54
C ILE A 67 16.34 3.93 -7.40
N GLY A 68 16.80 5.16 -7.51
CA GLY A 68 18.23 5.47 -7.48
C GLY A 68 18.99 4.83 -8.66
N GLU A 69 20.13 4.19 -8.36
CA GLU A 69 20.97 3.53 -9.36
C GLU A 69 20.54 2.08 -9.66
N ASP A 70 19.63 1.51 -8.89
CA ASP A 70 19.14 0.15 -9.09
C ASP A 70 18.28 0.05 -10.36
N SER A 71 18.28 -1.12 -11.00
CA SER A 71 17.25 -1.41 -11.99
C SER A 71 15.88 -1.53 -11.31
N TYR A 72 14.80 -1.20 -12.03
CA TYR A 72 13.43 -1.25 -11.53
C TYR A 72 13.10 -2.58 -10.82
N LEU A 73 13.40 -3.69 -11.47
CA LEU A 73 13.15 -5.03 -10.91
C LEU A 73 13.97 -5.28 -9.65
N LEU A 74 15.24 -4.89 -9.65
CA LEU A 74 16.15 -5.10 -8.53
C LEU A 74 15.73 -4.26 -7.33
N PHE A 75 15.29 -3.01 -7.55
CA PHE A 75 14.78 -2.14 -6.51
C PHE A 75 13.59 -2.79 -5.79
N TYR A 76 12.58 -3.26 -6.54
CA TYR A 76 11.41 -3.88 -5.93
C TYR A 76 11.72 -5.23 -5.29
N LEU A 77 12.63 -6.01 -5.86
CA LEU A 77 13.08 -7.25 -5.23
C LEU A 77 13.82 -7.01 -3.91
N LYS A 78 14.66 -5.97 -3.83
CA LYS A 78 15.33 -5.60 -2.58
C LYS A 78 14.37 -5.10 -1.50
N ASN A 79 13.36 -4.33 -1.88
CA ASN A 79 12.44 -3.68 -0.93
C ASN A 79 11.25 -4.58 -0.53
N LEU A 80 10.70 -5.37 -1.45
CA LEU A 80 9.50 -6.20 -1.21
C LEU A 80 9.80 -7.70 -1.22
N GLY A 81 11.00 -8.08 -1.67
CA GLY A 81 11.45 -9.45 -1.65
C GLY A 81 10.61 -10.41 -2.48
N LEU A 82 10.58 -11.65 -2.04
CA LEU A 82 9.88 -12.74 -2.73
C LEU A 82 8.36 -12.52 -2.80
N VAL A 83 7.79 -11.80 -1.85
CA VAL A 83 6.35 -11.49 -1.82
C VAL A 83 5.92 -10.77 -3.08
N TRP A 84 6.74 -9.83 -3.58
CA TRP A 84 6.44 -9.08 -4.79
C TRP A 84 6.38 -10.00 -6.03
N VAL A 85 7.34 -10.92 -6.17
CA VAL A 85 7.36 -11.89 -7.27
C VAL A 85 6.13 -12.80 -7.23
N LEU A 86 5.80 -13.31 -6.03
CA LEU A 86 4.63 -14.16 -5.83
C LEU A 86 3.32 -13.40 -6.08
N ALA A 87 3.25 -12.12 -5.68
CA ALA A 87 2.10 -11.27 -5.90
C ALA A 87 1.87 -10.99 -7.39
N LEU A 88 2.93 -10.66 -8.13
CA LEU A 88 2.86 -10.52 -9.59
C LEU A 88 2.43 -11.82 -10.25
N GLY A 89 3.03 -12.95 -9.88
CA GLY A 89 2.63 -14.27 -10.37
C GLY A 89 1.16 -14.57 -10.08
N GLY A 90 0.70 -14.28 -8.86
CA GLY A 90 -0.70 -14.46 -8.47
C GLY A 90 -1.66 -13.56 -9.25
N ALA A 91 -1.29 -12.31 -9.46
CA ALA A 91 -2.09 -11.35 -10.24
C ALA A 91 -2.15 -11.72 -11.73
N LEU A 92 -1.03 -12.13 -12.32
CA LEU A 92 -0.96 -12.58 -13.72
C LEU A 92 -1.73 -13.88 -13.97
N LEU A 93 -1.73 -14.80 -13.00
CA LEU A 93 -2.48 -16.06 -13.06
C LEU A 93 -3.95 -15.88 -12.67
N ALA A 94 -4.33 -14.72 -12.14
CA ALA A 94 -5.71 -14.42 -11.79
C ALA A 94 -6.57 -14.23 -13.03
N ARG A 95 -7.77 -14.78 -12.99
CA ARG A 95 -8.75 -14.67 -14.11
C ARG A 95 -10.11 -14.24 -13.58
N GLY A 96 -10.82 -13.48 -14.39
CA GLY A 96 -12.20 -13.08 -14.12
C GLY A 96 -12.36 -12.41 -12.74
N LYS A 97 -13.10 -13.04 -11.82
CA LYS A 97 -13.41 -12.50 -10.50
C LYS A 97 -12.18 -12.31 -9.62
N ASP A 98 -11.19 -13.18 -9.75
CA ASP A 98 -9.96 -13.08 -8.94
C ASP A 98 -9.13 -11.89 -9.39
N PHE A 99 -8.98 -11.67 -10.70
CA PHE A 99 -8.32 -10.48 -11.22
C PHE A 99 -9.03 -9.20 -10.76
N ALA A 100 -10.36 -9.17 -10.78
CA ALA A 100 -11.15 -8.03 -10.33
C ALA A 100 -10.88 -7.66 -8.85
N ARG A 101 -10.47 -8.61 -8.01
CA ARG A 101 -10.08 -8.34 -6.61
C ARG A 101 -8.74 -7.64 -6.48
N TYR A 102 -7.80 -7.90 -7.40
CA TYR A 102 -6.45 -7.34 -7.35
C TYR A 102 -6.30 -6.09 -8.23
N ALA A 103 -7.21 -5.87 -9.17
CA ALA A 103 -7.18 -4.71 -10.06
C ALA A 103 -7.05 -3.35 -9.34
N PRO A 104 -7.72 -3.09 -8.20
CA PRO A 104 -7.53 -1.85 -7.46
C PRO A 104 -6.13 -1.70 -6.89
N ALA A 105 -5.55 -2.78 -6.39
CA ALA A 105 -4.19 -2.76 -5.87
C ALA A 105 -3.17 -2.47 -6.98
N LEU A 106 -3.36 -3.09 -8.14
CA LEU A 106 -2.53 -2.81 -9.32
C LEU A 106 -2.72 -1.38 -9.82
N ALA A 107 -3.94 -0.86 -9.81
CA ALA A 107 -4.22 0.52 -10.19
C ALA A 107 -3.57 1.52 -9.22
N LEU A 108 -3.64 1.27 -7.91
CA LEU A 108 -2.94 2.08 -6.90
C LEU A 108 -1.42 2.03 -7.06
N TRP A 109 -0.90 0.84 -7.36
CA TRP A 109 0.53 0.68 -7.64
C TRP A 109 0.94 1.51 -8.84
N LEU A 110 0.26 1.35 -9.98
CA LEU A 110 0.52 2.13 -11.19
C LEU A 110 0.38 3.63 -10.95
N LEU A 111 -0.62 4.04 -10.18
CA LEU A 111 -0.81 5.44 -9.83
C LEU A 111 0.39 5.98 -9.04
N ALA A 112 0.87 5.24 -8.05
CA ALA A 112 2.04 5.61 -7.26
C ALA A 112 3.34 5.63 -8.08
N GLU A 113 3.41 4.80 -9.15
CA GLU A 113 4.55 4.75 -10.07
C GLU A 113 4.59 5.91 -11.07
N LEU A 114 3.43 6.44 -11.44
CA LEU A 114 3.29 7.40 -12.52
C LEU A 114 3.05 8.83 -12.03
N VAL A 115 2.56 8.98 -10.80
CA VAL A 115 2.18 10.29 -10.25
C VAL A 115 2.72 10.44 -8.84
N GLU A 116 3.49 11.50 -8.66
CA GLU A 116 3.92 11.95 -7.35
C GLU A 116 2.92 12.96 -6.79
N PHE A 117 2.43 12.72 -5.58
CA PHE A 117 1.40 13.52 -4.92
C PHE A 117 1.93 14.39 -3.78
N GLN A 118 3.21 14.27 -3.47
CA GLN A 118 3.80 14.90 -2.30
C GLN A 118 5.16 15.51 -2.65
N PRO A 119 5.58 16.56 -1.97
CA PRO A 119 6.89 17.20 -2.23
C PRO A 119 8.06 16.31 -1.84
N ASN A 120 7.84 15.31 -1.01
CA ASN A 120 8.83 14.33 -0.60
C ASN A 120 8.57 13.01 -1.35
N ASP A 121 9.52 12.61 -2.18
CA ASP A 121 9.45 11.41 -3.00
C ASP A 121 9.12 10.15 -2.18
N TYR A 122 9.63 10.07 -0.94
CA TYR A 122 9.35 8.95 -0.04
C TYR A 122 7.91 8.90 0.45
N ASP A 123 7.20 10.01 0.49
CA ASP A 123 5.82 10.04 0.98
C ASP A 123 4.83 9.35 0.03
N ASN A 124 5.21 9.19 -1.23
CA ASN A 124 4.40 8.47 -2.21
C ASN A 124 4.27 6.97 -1.89
N ASN A 125 5.19 6.40 -1.09
CA ASN A 125 5.14 5.02 -0.64
C ASN A 125 3.89 4.70 0.21
N LYS A 126 3.26 5.71 0.81
CA LYS A 126 2.00 5.58 1.56
C LYS A 126 0.86 5.03 0.70
N LEU A 127 0.92 5.20 -0.63
CA LEU A 127 0.01 4.58 -1.58
C LEU A 127 0.33 3.11 -1.81
N LEU A 128 1.62 2.76 -1.74
CA LEU A 128 2.08 1.39 -1.97
C LEU A 128 1.72 0.45 -0.82
N TYR A 129 1.65 0.94 0.44
CA TYR A 129 1.31 0.08 1.58
C TYR A 129 -0.05 -0.62 1.44
N PRO A 130 -1.18 0.09 1.20
CA PRO A 130 -2.45 -0.59 0.98
C PRO A 130 -2.46 -1.45 -0.28
N ALA A 131 -1.82 -1.00 -1.37
CA ALA A 131 -1.67 -1.81 -2.57
C ALA A 131 -0.94 -3.12 -2.26
N PHE A 132 0.17 -3.05 -1.53
CA PHE A 132 0.95 -4.22 -1.15
C PHE A 132 0.17 -5.18 -0.24
N ALA A 133 -0.60 -4.67 0.72
CA ALA A 133 -1.44 -5.51 1.58
C ALA A 133 -2.43 -6.35 0.77
N PHE A 134 -3.07 -5.77 -0.26
CA PHE A 134 -3.93 -6.52 -1.18
C PHE A 134 -3.14 -7.49 -2.07
N LEU A 135 -1.95 -7.10 -2.51
CA LEU A 135 -1.08 -7.96 -3.32
C LEU A 135 -0.54 -9.15 -2.53
N CYS A 136 -0.40 -9.06 -1.20
CA CYS A 136 -0.10 -10.21 -0.35
C CYS A 136 -1.17 -11.31 -0.47
N CYS A 137 -2.43 -10.96 -0.69
CA CYS A 137 -3.49 -11.92 -0.96
C CYS A 137 -3.27 -12.63 -2.30
N ALA A 138 -2.78 -11.92 -3.32
CA ALA A 138 -2.43 -12.51 -4.62
C ALA A 138 -1.22 -13.45 -4.48
N ALA A 139 -0.22 -13.08 -3.68
CA ALA A 139 0.92 -13.93 -3.36
C ALA A 139 0.49 -15.23 -2.67
N ALA A 140 -0.36 -15.13 -1.65
CA ALA A 140 -0.91 -16.30 -0.97
C ALA A 140 -1.71 -17.22 -1.92
N GLN A 141 -2.48 -16.64 -2.84
CA GLN A 141 -3.20 -17.41 -3.86
C GLN A 141 -2.25 -18.07 -4.86
N CYS A 142 -1.14 -17.41 -5.22
CA CYS A 142 -0.09 -18.01 -6.04
C CYS A 142 0.50 -19.25 -5.37
N VAL A 143 0.89 -19.12 -4.09
CA VAL A 143 1.44 -20.23 -3.30
C VAL A 143 0.42 -21.37 -3.17
N TRP A 144 -0.84 -21.04 -2.92
CA TRP A 144 -1.90 -22.05 -2.83
C TRP A 144 -2.09 -22.82 -4.15
N ARG A 145 -2.15 -22.13 -5.28
CA ARG A 145 -2.31 -22.74 -6.61
C ARG A 145 -1.10 -23.58 -6.99
N ALA A 146 0.12 -23.05 -6.78
CA ALA A 146 1.34 -23.79 -7.01
C ALA A 146 1.44 -25.02 -6.09
N GLY A 147 1.05 -24.87 -4.84
CA GLY A 147 0.99 -25.95 -3.86
C GLY A 147 0.03 -27.09 -4.26
N ALA A 148 -1.06 -26.76 -4.97
CA ALA A 148 -2.00 -27.78 -5.47
C ALA A 148 -1.37 -28.75 -6.47
N LEU A 149 -0.26 -28.37 -7.13
CA LEU A 149 0.50 -29.22 -8.03
C LEU A 149 1.35 -30.26 -7.25
N ILE A 150 1.60 -30.04 -5.97
CA ILE A 150 2.36 -30.92 -5.10
C ILE A 150 1.43 -32.01 -4.54
N ARG A 151 1.62 -33.24 -4.99
CA ARG A 151 0.77 -34.39 -4.57
C ARG A 151 0.95 -34.74 -3.10
N SER A 152 2.16 -34.65 -2.57
CA SER A 152 2.47 -35.00 -1.18
C SER A 152 2.04 -33.88 -0.22
N ARG A 153 1.11 -34.18 0.68
CA ARG A 153 0.62 -33.23 1.69
C ARG A 153 1.74 -32.65 2.59
N PRO A 154 2.65 -33.48 3.17
CA PRO A 154 3.71 -32.97 4.01
C PRO A 154 4.69 -32.09 3.23
N VAL A 155 5.04 -32.44 1.99
CA VAL A 155 5.90 -31.63 1.13
C VAL A 155 5.24 -30.29 0.83
N ARG A 156 3.95 -30.28 0.48
CA ARG A 156 3.19 -29.04 0.25
C ARG A 156 3.17 -28.14 1.48
N ALA A 157 2.90 -28.72 2.66
CA ALA A 157 2.89 -27.96 3.91
C ALA A 157 4.28 -27.39 4.24
N GLY A 158 5.33 -28.21 4.09
CA GLY A 158 6.72 -27.78 4.29
C GLY A 158 7.13 -26.66 3.32
N THR A 159 6.77 -26.77 2.04
CA THR A 159 7.04 -25.72 1.05
C THR A 159 6.31 -24.42 1.41
N ALA A 160 5.04 -24.49 1.79
CA ALA A 160 4.27 -23.31 2.19
C ALA A 160 4.85 -22.65 3.46
N ALA A 161 5.22 -23.46 4.46
CA ALA A 161 5.87 -22.97 5.68
C ALA A 161 7.24 -22.34 5.40
N GLY A 162 8.06 -22.96 4.54
CA GLY A 162 9.34 -22.42 4.13
C GLY A 162 9.20 -21.08 3.39
N LEU A 163 8.26 -20.98 2.45
CA LEU A 163 7.97 -19.71 1.76
C LEU A 163 7.48 -18.63 2.75
N LEU A 164 6.61 -18.99 3.69
CA LEU A 164 6.16 -18.07 4.72
C LEU A 164 7.34 -17.59 5.57
N ALA A 165 8.19 -18.49 6.04
CA ALA A 165 9.37 -18.13 6.82
C ALA A 165 10.29 -17.17 6.05
N VAL A 166 10.62 -17.49 4.78
CA VAL A 166 11.48 -16.63 3.93
C VAL A 166 10.86 -15.26 3.70
N THR A 167 9.54 -15.19 3.48
CA THR A 167 8.86 -13.91 3.21
C THR A 167 8.68 -13.05 4.45
N THR A 168 8.73 -13.62 5.66
CA THR A 168 8.50 -12.88 6.92
C THR A 168 9.76 -12.61 7.73
N VAL A 169 10.84 -13.38 7.51
CA VAL A 169 12.06 -13.27 8.33
C VAL A 169 12.65 -11.86 8.32
N SER A 170 12.68 -11.18 7.19
CA SER A 170 13.21 -9.81 7.10
C SER A 170 12.41 -8.84 7.98
N SER A 171 11.08 -8.92 7.93
CA SER A 171 10.20 -8.09 8.76
C SER A 171 10.39 -8.39 10.25
N LEU A 172 10.52 -9.68 10.62
CA LEU A 172 10.77 -10.07 12.00
C LEU A 172 12.13 -9.57 12.51
N LEU A 173 13.17 -9.63 11.67
CA LEU A 173 14.48 -9.08 12.01
C LEU A 173 14.45 -7.57 12.17
N THR A 174 13.72 -6.87 11.28
CA THR A 174 13.52 -5.41 11.40
C THR A 174 12.78 -5.06 12.69
N MET A 175 11.68 -5.76 12.99
CA MET A 175 10.94 -5.55 14.25
C MET A 175 11.83 -5.83 15.48
N GLY A 176 12.61 -6.91 15.43
CA GLY A 176 13.55 -7.24 16.50
C GLY A 176 14.61 -6.17 16.69
N ARG A 177 15.17 -5.63 15.61
CA ARG A 177 16.10 -4.51 15.64
C ARG A 177 15.45 -3.27 16.26
N GLU A 178 14.28 -2.89 15.80
CA GLU A 178 13.57 -1.71 16.32
C GLU A 178 13.21 -1.85 17.81
N ALA A 179 12.88 -3.06 18.25
CA ALA A 179 12.56 -3.32 19.66
C ALA A 179 13.74 -3.11 20.62
N VAL A 180 14.98 -3.23 20.14
CA VAL A 180 16.20 -3.03 20.93
C VAL A 180 16.95 -1.75 20.58
N ALA A 181 16.52 -1.03 19.53
CA ALA A 181 17.13 0.22 19.15
C ALA A 181 16.67 1.35 20.06
N SER A 182 17.61 2.19 20.47
CA SER A 182 17.30 3.46 21.13
C SER A 182 17.62 4.59 20.16
N TYR A 183 16.62 5.44 19.90
CA TYR A 183 16.78 6.60 19.04
C TYR A 183 16.75 7.87 19.87
N GLU A 184 17.75 8.69 19.69
CA GLU A 184 17.74 10.06 20.20
C GLU A 184 16.95 10.92 19.20
N LEU A 185 15.74 11.34 19.59
CA LEU A 185 14.86 12.16 18.72
C LEU A 185 15.42 13.58 18.55
N PHE A 186 16.04 14.11 19.60
CA PHE A 186 16.67 15.41 19.60
C PHE A 186 18.04 15.31 20.30
N GLY A 187 19.08 15.69 19.62
CA GLY A 187 20.40 15.79 20.23
C GLY A 187 20.41 16.83 21.38
N THR A 188 21.30 16.66 22.34
CA THR A 188 21.43 17.55 23.50
C THR A 188 21.51 19.03 23.11
N GLY A 189 22.26 19.37 22.05
CA GLY A 189 22.35 20.73 21.54
C GLY A 189 21.02 21.30 20.99
N ALA A 190 20.16 20.47 20.42
CA ALA A 190 18.83 20.90 19.97
C ALA A 190 17.91 21.19 21.16
N VAL A 191 18.01 20.40 22.22
CA VAL A 191 17.25 20.60 23.48
C VAL A 191 17.74 21.88 24.20
N GLU A 192 19.04 22.11 24.27
CA GLU A 192 19.60 23.33 24.82
C GLU A 192 19.21 24.58 24.07
N LEU A 193 19.25 24.53 22.72
CA LEU A 193 18.79 25.62 21.88
C LEU A 193 17.30 25.93 22.09
N ALA A 194 16.45 24.89 22.17
CA ALA A 194 15.03 25.07 22.45
C ALA A 194 14.78 25.76 23.79
N ARG A 195 15.49 25.37 24.84
CA ARG A 195 15.40 26.02 26.15
C ARG A 195 15.85 27.48 26.12
N TRP A 196 16.93 27.76 25.39
CA TRP A 196 17.41 29.14 25.26
C TRP A 196 16.42 30.06 24.50
N VAL A 197 15.64 29.51 23.59
CA VAL A 197 14.60 30.26 22.85
C VAL A 197 13.34 30.49 23.71
N GLU A 198 13.08 29.65 24.73
CA GLU A 198 11.97 29.81 25.68
C GLU A 198 12.24 30.87 26.76
N GLU A 199 13.51 31.18 27.07
CA GLU A 199 13.92 32.24 27.99
C GLU A 199 13.93 33.62 27.33
#